data_30f0e1fc5ad3f046077ddc69bd46e9d9
#
_entry.id   30f0e1fc5ad3f046077ddc69bd46e9d9
#
_cell.length_a   1.000
_cell.length_b   1.000
_cell.length_c   1.000
_cell.angle_alpha   90.00
_cell.angle_beta   90.00
_cell.angle_gamma   90.00
#
_symmetry.space_group_name_H-M   'P 1'
#
loop_
_entity.id
_entity.type
_entity.pdbx_description
1 polymer ?
#
loop_
_entity_poly.entity_id
_entity_poly.type
_entity_poly.pdbx_seq_one_letter_code
_entity_poly.pdbx_strand_id
1 'polypeptide(L)'
;MGFWKNIKEIMTNITFKGRSTRKEIINYIIFNFIYGLILGIFCSFPIIFAVKKSVTQTGSINFSNIPNGLLIYIIIVFFIAIIIGLWMFIAGLALYVRRFHDLNYSGWAYFIYYIISVIICFGPPKYQTICSTISYIMGLALMIYLMTVKGTLGPNKYGDSKIAEENIQQPMQAEQ
;
A
#
# COMPACT_ATOMS: atom_id res chain seq x y z
N MET A 1 16.44 7.59 10.69
CA MET A 1 15.79 6.29 10.98
C MET A 1 16.05 5.29 9.86
N GLY A 2 16.41 4.02 10.18
CA GLY A 2 16.62 2.96 9.17
C GLY A 2 15.30 2.49 8.54
N PHE A 3 15.36 1.92 7.33
CA PHE A 3 14.20 1.43 6.57
C PHE A 3 13.29 0.52 7.39
N TRP A 4 13.82 -0.56 7.98
CA TRP A 4 13.05 -1.53 8.76
C TRP A 4 12.43 -0.96 10.03
N LYS A 5 13.12 -0.03 10.70
CA LYS A 5 12.58 0.66 11.88
C LYS A 5 11.38 1.51 11.51
N ASN A 6 11.44 2.20 10.37
CA ASN A 6 10.33 2.98 9.80
C ASN A 6 9.14 2.09 9.48
N ILE A 7 9.36 0.98 8.77
CA ILE A 7 8.26 0.05 8.41
C ILE A 7 7.62 -0.52 9.66
N LYS A 8 8.40 -0.94 10.65
CA LYS A 8 7.86 -1.43 11.92
C LYS A 8 7.00 -0.38 12.60
N GLU A 9 7.45 0.87 12.68
CA GLU A 9 6.68 1.97 13.26
C GLU A 9 5.36 2.22 12.51
N ILE A 10 5.39 2.24 11.17
CA ILE A 10 4.19 2.43 10.35
C ILE A 10 3.17 1.31 10.59
N MET A 11 3.65 0.06 10.67
CA MET A 11 2.79 -1.11 10.82
C MET A 11 2.26 -1.33 12.24
N THR A 12 2.98 -0.88 13.27
CA THR A 12 2.56 -1.05 14.67
C THR A 12 1.82 0.16 15.22
N ASN A 13 2.17 1.37 14.78
CA ASN A 13 1.57 2.61 15.25
C ASN A 13 0.52 3.13 14.26
N ILE A 14 -0.60 2.41 14.16
CA ILE A 14 -1.72 2.78 13.29
C ILE A 14 -2.53 3.88 13.97
N THR A 15 -2.14 5.12 13.74
CA THR A 15 -2.86 6.31 14.22
C THR A 15 -3.10 7.29 13.08
N PHE A 16 -4.28 7.89 13.09
CA PHE A 16 -4.67 8.94 12.15
C PHE A 16 -4.29 10.35 12.64
N LYS A 17 -3.73 10.45 13.86
CA LYS A 17 -3.26 11.72 14.45
C LYS A 17 -1.77 11.92 14.16
N GLY A 18 -1.35 13.21 14.18
CA GLY A 18 0.04 13.57 13.97
C GLY A 18 0.40 13.75 12.49
N ARG A 19 1.69 13.79 12.21
CA ARG A 19 2.27 14.09 10.89
C ARG A 19 3.18 12.96 10.41
N SER A 20 3.37 12.85 9.11
CA SER A 20 4.21 11.84 8.48
C SER A 20 5.16 12.45 7.45
N THR A 21 6.40 11.97 7.43
CA THR A 21 7.45 12.46 6.53
C THR A 21 7.35 11.85 5.14
N ARG A 22 7.97 12.51 4.13
CA ARG A 22 8.13 11.95 2.78
C ARG A 22 8.84 10.61 2.79
N LYS A 23 9.87 10.47 3.65
CA LYS A 23 10.67 9.25 3.78
C LYS A 23 9.83 8.06 4.24
N GLU A 24 8.86 8.28 5.14
CA GLU A 24 7.93 7.24 5.58
C GLU A 24 7.05 6.75 4.42
N ILE A 25 6.51 7.66 3.61
CA ILE A 25 5.73 7.32 2.41
C ILE A 25 6.56 6.50 1.41
N ILE A 26 7.77 6.97 1.09
CA ILE A 26 8.66 6.29 0.14
C ILE A 26 9.00 4.88 0.63
N ASN A 27 9.39 4.74 1.90
CA ASN A 27 9.70 3.44 2.49
C ASN A 27 8.49 2.50 2.46
N TYR A 28 7.28 3.02 2.73
CA TYR A 28 6.06 2.23 2.68
C TYR A 28 5.73 1.77 1.26
N ILE A 29 5.91 2.59 0.25
CA ILE A 29 5.70 2.22 -1.16
C ILE A 29 6.69 1.14 -1.58
N ILE A 30 7.99 1.30 -1.24
CA ILE A 30 9.02 0.29 -1.52
C ILE A 30 8.67 -1.04 -0.83
N PHE A 31 8.24 -0.98 0.42
CA PHE A 31 7.84 -2.18 1.17
C PHE A 31 6.65 -2.89 0.52
N ASN A 32 5.60 -2.14 0.12
CA ASN A 32 4.45 -2.71 -0.61
C ASN A 32 4.87 -3.34 -1.95
N PHE A 33 5.77 -2.72 -2.68
CA PHE A 33 6.29 -3.26 -3.93
C PHE A 33 7.03 -4.59 -3.71
N ILE A 34 7.93 -4.66 -2.72
CA ILE A 34 8.64 -5.89 -2.35
C ILE A 34 7.65 -6.97 -1.90
N TYR A 35 6.68 -6.61 -1.05
CA TYR A 35 5.64 -7.55 -0.61
C TYR A 35 4.84 -8.10 -1.79
N GLY A 36 4.43 -7.23 -2.72
CA GLY A 36 3.70 -7.63 -3.92
C GLY A 36 4.50 -8.57 -4.83
N LEU A 37 5.80 -8.33 -5.00
CA LEU A 37 6.69 -9.22 -5.74
C LEU A 37 6.79 -10.60 -5.08
N ILE A 38 7.02 -10.64 -3.78
CA ILE A 38 7.11 -11.90 -3.02
C ILE A 38 5.79 -12.66 -3.12
N LEU A 39 4.67 -12.00 -2.86
CA LEU A 39 3.35 -12.61 -2.96
C LEU A 39 3.05 -13.11 -4.38
N GLY A 40 3.41 -12.33 -5.40
CA GLY A 40 3.27 -12.71 -6.80
C GLY A 40 4.02 -13.99 -7.14
N ILE A 41 5.25 -14.14 -6.68
CA ILE A 41 6.06 -15.35 -6.87
C ILE A 41 5.41 -16.55 -6.15
N PHE A 42 5.02 -16.37 -4.89
CA PHE A 42 4.39 -17.45 -4.11
C PHE A 42 3.04 -17.90 -4.68
N CYS A 43 2.25 -16.99 -5.25
CA CYS A 43 0.97 -17.31 -5.87
C CYS A 43 1.13 -17.86 -7.29
N SER A 44 2.09 -17.39 -8.08
CA SER A 44 2.23 -17.79 -9.50
C SER A 44 2.67 -19.22 -9.65
N PHE A 45 3.58 -19.72 -8.83
CA PHE A 45 4.11 -21.07 -8.93
C PHE A 45 3.02 -22.16 -8.84
N PRO A 46 2.17 -22.21 -7.79
CA PRO A 46 1.11 -23.19 -7.70
C PRO A 46 0.04 -23.04 -8.79
N ILE A 47 -0.23 -21.81 -9.24
CA ILE A 47 -1.19 -21.57 -10.33
C ILE A 47 -0.65 -22.13 -11.65
N ILE A 48 0.61 -21.86 -11.98
CA ILE A 48 1.25 -22.42 -13.20
C ILE A 48 1.25 -23.95 -13.15
N PHE A 49 1.55 -24.53 -11.99
CA PHE A 49 1.53 -25.98 -11.81
C PHE A 49 0.12 -26.55 -11.96
N ALA A 50 -0.89 -25.90 -11.38
CA ALA A 50 -2.29 -26.29 -11.51
C ALA A 50 -2.75 -26.25 -12.97
N VAL A 51 -2.45 -25.16 -13.69
CA VAL A 51 -2.79 -25.01 -15.11
C VAL A 51 -2.12 -26.10 -15.96
N LYS A 52 -0.80 -26.33 -15.79
CA LYS A 52 -0.09 -27.38 -16.52
C LYS A 52 -0.70 -28.76 -16.30
N LYS A 53 -1.17 -29.06 -15.09
CA LYS A 53 -1.77 -30.38 -14.77
C LYS A 53 -3.21 -30.49 -15.23
N SER A 54 -3.94 -29.38 -15.35
CA SER A 54 -5.33 -29.37 -15.79
C SER A 54 -5.50 -29.38 -17.31
N VAL A 55 -4.46 -28.99 -18.07
CA VAL A 55 -4.49 -29.02 -19.53
C VAL A 55 -4.37 -30.47 -20.02
N THR A 56 -5.38 -30.92 -20.77
CA THR A 56 -5.38 -32.22 -21.43
C THR A 56 -4.60 -32.17 -22.76
N GLN A 57 -4.32 -33.33 -23.35
CA GLN A 57 -3.67 -33.42 -24.67
C GLN A 57 -4.47 -32.72 -25.79
N THR A 58 -5.77 -32.55 -25.59
CA THR A 58 -6.67 -31.84 -26.53
C THR A 58 -6.71 -30.32 -26.28
N GLY A 59 -5.91 -29.79 -25.34
CA GLY A 59 -5.89 -28.38 -25.02
C GLY A 59 -7.08 -27.88 -24.16
N SER A 60 -8.00 -28.77 -23.79
CA SER A 60 -9.12 -28.43 -22.89
C SER A 60 -8.65 -28.42 -21.43
N ILE A 61 -9.22 -27.51 -20.61
CA ILE A 61 -8.91 -27.41 -19.19
C ILE A 61 -9.85 -28.34 -18.41
N ASN A 62 -9.26 -29.30 -17.70
CA ASN A 62 -10.02 -30.21 -16.82
C ASN A 62 -9.57 -29.96 -15.35
N PHE A 63 -10.41 -29.29 -14.58
CA PHE A 63 -10.13 -28.94 -13.19
C PHE A 63 -10.13 -30.15 -12.23
N SER A 64 -10.74 -31.28 -12.62
CA SER A 64 -10.71 -32.49 -11.79
C SER A 64 -9.31 -33.11 -11.65
N ASN A 65 -8.38 -32.74 -12.52
CA ASN A 65 -7.00 -33.20 -12.47
C ASN A 65 -6.12 -32.41 -11.45
N ILE A 66 -6.66 -31.36 -10.84
CA ILE A 66 -5.93 -30.56 -9.84
C ILE A 66 -5.93 -31.32 -8.51
N PRO A 67 -4.75 -31.58 -7.90
CA PRO A 67 -4.69 -32.25 -6.61
C PRO A 67 -5.39 -31.42 -5.52
N ASN A 68 -6.20 -32.05 -4.69
CA ASN A 68 -6.88 -31.39 -3.56
C ASN A 68 -5.90 -30.63 -2.64
N GLY A 69 -4.71 -31.18 -2.40
CA GLY A 69 -3.68 -30.52 -1.60
C GLY A 69 -3.22 -29.17 -2.19
N LEU A 70 -3.19 -29.04 -3.52
CA LEU A 70 -2.85 -27.79 -4.19
C LEU A 70 -3.96 -26.74 -4.05
N LEU A 71 -5.23 -27.17 -4.13
CA LEU A 71 -6.37 -26.29 -3.90
C LEU A 71 -6.38 -25.75 -2.47
N ILE A 72 -6.16 -26.64 -1.49
CA ILE A 72 -6.06 -26.24 -0.08
C ILE A 72 -4.91 -25.24 0.13
N TYR A 73 -3.74 -25.49 -0.46
CA TYR A 73 -2.61 -24.56 -0.40
C TYR A 73 -2.97 -23.18 -0.94
N ILE A 74 -3.59 -23.12 -2.12
CA ILE A 74 -4.01 -21.84 -2.75
C ILE A 74 -4.98 -21.09 -1.83
N ILE A 75 -5.97 -21.77 -1.26
CA ILE A 75 -6.95 -21.17 -0.34
C ILE A 75 -6.26 -20.60 0.90
N ILE A 76 -5.33 -21.34 1.51
CA ILE A 76 -4.61 -20.89 2.71
C ILE A 76 -3.75 -19.67 2.40
N VAL A 77 -2.97 -19.70 1.32
CA VAL A 77 -2.10 -18.57 0.92
C VAL A 77 -2.94 -17.33 0.62
N PHE A 78 -4.06 -17.50 -0.10
CA PHE A 78 -4.97 -16.41 -0.42
C PHE A 78 -5.59 -15.80 0.85
N PHE A 79 -6.00 -16.62 1.80
CA PHE A 79 -6.57 -16.15 3.08
C PHE A 79 -5.55 -15.37 3.92
N ILE A 80 -4.31 -15.88 4.02
CA ILE A 80 -3.22 -15.19 4.70
C ILE A 80 -2.91 -13.86 4.00
N ALA A 81 -2.86 -13.86 2.66
CA ALA A 81 -2.60 -12.67 1.87
C ALA A 81 -3.67 -11.58 2.08
N ILE A 82 -4.95 -11.96 2.21
CA ILE A 82 -6.05 -11.04 2.53
C ILE A 82 -5.84 -10.41 3.91
N ILE A 83 -5.54 -11.21 4.94
CA ILE A 83 -5.36 -10.70 6.30
C ILE A 83 -4.21 -9.68 6.34
N ILE A 84 -3.06 -10.04 5.78
CA ILE A 84 -1.90 -9.15 5.73
C ILE A 84 -2.20 -7.91 4.88
N GLY A 85 -2.86 -8.09 3.73
CA GLY A 85 -3.25 -6.99 2.85
C GLY A 85 -4.20 -6.00 3.51
N LEU A 86 -5.19 -6.47 4.28
CA LEU A 86 -6.08 -5.60 5.06
C LEU A 86 -5.33 -4.83 6.14
N TRP A 87 -4.41 -5.49 6.83
CA TRP A 87 -3.55 -4.82 7.82
C TRP A 87 -2.71 -3.72 7.19
N MET A 88 -2.02 -4.03 6.08
CA MET A 88 -1.23 -3.07 5.32
C MET A 88 -2.11 -1.93 4.80
N PHE A 89 -3.31 -2.23 4.29
CA PHE A 89 -4.24 -1.22 3.81
C PHE A 89 -4.60 -0.20 4.90
N ILE A 90 -4.95 -0.66 6.12
CA ILE A 90 -5.28 0.23 7.25
C ILE A 90 -4.07 1.06 7.67
N ALA A 91 -2.87 0.45 7.74
CA ALA A 91 -1.62 1.15 8.03
C ALA A 91 -1.31 2.22 6.97
N GLY A 92 -1.54 1.91 5.70
CA GLY A 92 -1.41 2.85 4.59
C GLY A 92 -2.38 4.02 4.67
N LEU A 93 -3.67 3.77 4.95
CA LEU A 93 -4.66 4.84 5.14
C LEU A 93 -4.20 5.82 6.24
N ALA A 94 -3.77 5.29 7.38
CA ALA A 94 -3.28 6.12 8.48
C ALA A 94 -2.05 6.94 8.08
N LEU A 95 -1.11 6.33 7.34
CA LEU A 95 0.09 6.99 6.85
C LEU A 95 -0.24 8.12 5.87
N TYR A 96 -1.12 7.89 4.89
CA TYR A 96 -1.52 8.89 3.91
C TYR A 96 -2.25 10.07 4.59
N VAL A 97 -3.17 9.80 5.51
CA VAL A 97 -3.84 10.87 6.29
C VAL A 97 -2.83 11.72 7.05
N ARG A 98 -1.86 11.10 7.75
CA ARG A 98 -0.79 11.83 8.46
C ARG A 98 0.09 12.65 7.50
N ARG A 99 0.24 12.18 6.26
CA ARG A 99 0.98 12.94 5.24
C ARG A 99 0.20 14.16 4.76
N PHE A 100 -1.12 14.07 4.61
CA PHE A 100 -1.98 15.24 4.35
C PHE A 100 -1.92 16.24 5.49
N HIS A 101 -1.88 15.77 6.74
CA HIS A 101 -1.68 16.61 7.92
C HIS A 101 -0.33 17.35 7.90
N ASP A 102 0.74 16.69 7.43
CA ASP A 102 2.07 17.32 7.29
C ASP A 102 2.08 18.44 6.24
N LEU A 103 1.22 18.36 5.24
CA LEU A 103 0.97 19.39 4.25
C LEU A 103 -0.06 20.44 4.70
N ASN A 104 -0.52 20.38 5.96
CA ASN A 104 -1.56 21.21 6.55
C ASN A 104 -2.96 21.04 5.91
N TYR A 105 -3.17 19.97 5.16
CA TYR A 105 -4.49 19.60 4.64
C TYR A 105 -5.22 18.68 5.61
N SER A 106 -6.56 18.66 5.50
CA SER A 106 -7.39 17.69 6.22
C SER A 106 -7.20 16.29 5.65
N GLY A 107 -7.09 15.28 6.51
CA GLY A 107 -7.07 13.87 6.11
C GLY A 107 -8.32 13.42 5.33
N TRP A 108 -9.45 14.13 5.49
CA TRP A 108 -10.66 13.90 4.69
C TRP A 108 -10.43 14.06 3.19
N ALA A 109 -9.50 14.90 2.76
CA ALA A 109 -9.16 15.06 1.34
C ALA A 109 -8.72 13.72 0.71
N TYR A 110 -7.99 12.89 1.47
CA TYR A 110 -7.61 11.56 1.00
C TYR A 110 -8.80 10.60 0.90
N PHE A 111 -9.70 10.62 1.90
CA PHE A 111 -10.90 9.78 1.87
C PHE A 111 -11.85 10.16 0.74
N ILE A 112 -12.04 11.45 0.49
CA ILE A 112 -12.85 11.95 -0.63
C ILE A 112 -12.26 11.46 -1.96
N TYR A 113 -10.95 11.62 -2.15
CA TYR A 113 -10.26 11.10 -3.34
C TYR A 113 -10.50 9.59 -3.50
N TYR A 114 -10.33 8.81 -2.42
CA TYR A 114 -10.50 7.36 -2.44
C TYR A 114 -11.93 6.95 -2.79
N ILE A 115 -12.93 7.59 -2.18
CA ILE A 115 -14.36 7.33 -2.47
C ILE A 115 -14.68 7.65 -3.94
N ILE A 116 -14.20 8.79 -4.46
CA ILE A 116 -14.40 9.16 -5.86
C ILE A 116 -13.77 8.11 -6.78
N SER A 117 -12.55 7.65 -6.50
CA SER A 117 -11.87 6.61 -7.28
C SER A 117 -12.65 5.29 -7.30
N VAL A 118 -13.21 4.89 -6.15
CA VAL A 118 -14.05 3.69 -6.03
C VAL A 118 -15.34 3.85 -6.87
N ILE A 119 -16.04 4.98 -6.75
CA ILE A 119 -17.28 5.25 -7.53
C ILE A 119 -16.99 5.19 -9.04
N ILE A 120 -15.87 5.77 -9.48
CA ILE A 120 -15.44 5.75 -10.87
C ILE A 120 -15.18 4.32 -11.35
N CYS A 121 -14.59 3.45 -10.52
CA CYS A 121 -14.35 2.05 -10.86
C CYS A 121 -15.63 1.23 -11.03
N PHE A 122 -16.74 1.62 -10.38
CA PHE A 122 -18.06 0.99 -10.53
C PHE A 122 -18.94 1.63 -11.61
N GLY A 123 -18.37 2.50 -12.44
CA GLY A 123 -19.08 3.15 -13.55
C GLY A 123 -19.62 2.18 -14.61
N PRO A 124 -20.43 2.69 -15.57
CA PRO A 124 -21.01 1.86 -16.64
C PRO A 124 -19.91 1.11 -17.43
N PRO A 125 -20.13 -0.19 -17.77
CA PRO A 125 -19.13 -1.01 -18.45
C PRO A 125 -18.56 -0.38 -19.72
N LYS A 126 -19.39 0.38 -20.45
CA LYS A 126 -18.99 1.10 -21.69
C LYS A 126 -17.82 2.08 -21.46
N TYR A 127 -17.72 2.70 -20.28
CA TYR A 127 -16.71 3.72 -19.98
C TYR A 127 -15.67 3.23 -18.95
N GLN A 128 -15.77 1.99 -18.49
CA GLN A 128 -14.97 1.46 -17.39
C GLN A 128 -13.46 1.56 -17.66
N THR A 129 -13.01 1.28 -18.88
CA THR A 129 -11.58 1.39 -19.24
C THR A 129 -11.08 2.83 -19.14
N ILE A 130 -11.86 3.79 -19.64
CA ILE A 130 -11.48 5.21 -19.60
C ILE A 130 -11.48 5.69 -18.14
N CYS A 131 -12.51 5.37 -17.39
CA CYS A 131 -12.66 5.77 -15.99
C CYS A 131 -11.56 5.19 -15.11
N SER A 132 -11.23 3.92 -15.26
CA SER A 132 -10.13 3.27 -14.52
C SER A 132 -8.76 3.87 -14.89
N THR A 133 -8.53 4.18 -16.16
CA THR A 133 -7.30 4.85 -16.60
C THR A 133 -7.16 6.24 -15.96
N ILE A 134 -8.22 7.04 -15.95
CA ILE A 134 -8.22 8.36 -15.29
C ILE A 134 -7.95 8.21 -13.79
N SER A 135 -8.62 7.30 -13.10
CA SER A 135 -8.38 7.05 -11.67
C SER A 135 -6.95 6.63 -11.37
N TYR A 136 -6.36 5.80 -12.25
CA TYR A 136 -4.97 5.38 -12.13
C TYR A 136 -4.00 6.54 -12.29
N ILE A 137 -4.20 7.39 -13.30
CA ILE A 137 -3.37 8.59 -13.53
C ILE A 137 -3.50 9.56 -12.35
N MET A 138 -4.70 9.79 -11.85
CA MET A 138 -4.92 10.62 -10.66
C MET A 138 -4.22 10.05 -9.42
N GLY A 139 -4.24 8.73 -9.23
CA GLY A 139 -3.53 8.06 -8.14
C GLY A 139 -2.02 8.22 -8.22
N LEU A 140 -1.44 8.06 -9.41
CA LEU A 140 -0.03 8.29 -9.64
C LEU A 140 0.36 9.76 -9.38
N ALA A 141 -0.43 10.71 -9.86
CA ALA A 141 -0.19 12.14 -9.64
C ALA A 141 -0.24 12.47 -8.14
N LEU A 142 -1.23 11.97 -7.41
CA LEU A 142 -1.33 12.14 -5.97
C LEU A 142 -0.14 11.51 -5.23
N MET A 143 0.26 10.30 -5.61
CA MET A 143 1.42 9.63 -5.03
C MET A 143 2.70 10.43 -5.23
N ILE A 144 2.96 10.90 -6.46
CA ILE A 144 4.12 11.75 -6.78
C ILE A 144 4.07 13.04 -5.96
N TYR A 145 2.91 13.69 -5.87
CA TYR A 145 2.71 14.89 -5.09
C TYR A 145 3.09 14.67 -3.62
N LEU A 146 2.59 13.61 -2.99
CA LEU A 146 2.87 13.29 -1.58
C LEU A 146 4.34 12.93 -1.32
N MET A 147 5.05 12.39 -2.31
CA MET A 147 6.48 12.08 -2.21
C MET A 147 7.38 13.30 -2.41
N THR A 148 6.98 14.25 -3.23
CA THR A 148 7.85 15.37 -3.67
C THR A 148 7.66 16.64 -2.84
N VAL A 149 6.42 17.02 -2.52
CA VAL A 149 6.12 18.27 -1.83
C VAL A 149 6.67 18.25 -0.41
N LYS A 150 7.34 19.33 0.00
CA LYS A 150 7.86 19.47 1.37
C LYS A 150 6.70 19.74 2.34
N GLY A 151 6.72 19.09 3.51
CA GLY A 151 5.79 19.40 4.59
C GLY A 151 5.98 20.81 5.14
N THR A 152 5.00 21.27 5.90
CA THR A 152 5.07 22.58 6.57
C THR A 152 6.21 22.58 7.60
N LEU A 153 7.03 23.64 7.58
CA LEU A 153 8.08 23.86 8.57
C LEU A 153 7.44 24.33 9.88
N GLY A 154 7.95 23.80 11.00
CA GLY A 154 7.44 24.14 12.33
C GLY A 154 6.09 23.47 12.69
N PRO A 155 5.51 23.81 13.84
CA PRO A 155 4.24 23.28 14.31
C PRO A 155 3.08 23.75 13.42
N ASN A 156 2.09 22.85 13.22
CA ASN A 156 0.85 23.18 12.55
C ASN A 156 -0.35 22.65 13.38
N LYS A 157 -1.58 22.79 12.87
CA LYS A 157 -2.80 22.37 13.58
C LYS A 157 -2.85 20.87 13.92
N TYR A 158 -1.93 20.05 13.40
CA TYR A 158 -1.85 18.60 13.62
C TYR A 158 -0.65 18.18 14.47
N GLY A 159 0.16 19.13 14.96
CA GLY A 159 1.30 18.91 15.84
C GLY A 159 2.63 19.38 15.27
N ASP A 160 3.70 18.99 15.94
CA ASP A 160 5.06 19.38 15.61
C ASP A 160 5.58 18.66 14.37
N SER A 161 6.61 19.24 13.76
CA SER A 161 7.25 18.64 12.59
C SER A 161 8.17 17.50 13.00
N LYS A 162 7.92 16.28 12.55
CA LYS A 162 8.82 15.13 12.77
C LYS A 162 10.25 15.37 12.25
N ILE A 163 10.41 16.21 11.24
CA ILE A 163 11.73 16.59 10.71
C ILE A 163 12.50 17.44 11.73
N ALA A 164 11.82 18.33 12.44
CA ALA A 164 12.43 19.13 13.49
C ALA A 164 12.86 18.27 14.68
N GLU A 165 12.02 17.30 15.09
CA GLU A 165 12.33 16.34 16.15
C GLU A 165 13.54 15.45 15.79
N GLU A 166 13.61 14.94 14.53
CA GLU A 166 14.73 14.09 14.07
C GLU A 166 16.05 14.87 14.04
N ASN A 167 16.03 16.17 13.67
CA ASN A 167 17.20 17.04 13.66
C ASN A 167 17.70 17.41 15.06
N ILE A 168 16.82 17.50 16.06
CA ILE A 168 17.20 17.76 17.46
C ILE A 168 17.83 16.52 18.11
N GLN A 169 17.38 15.31 17.77
CA GLN A 169 17.87 14.06 18.35
C GLN A 169 19.23 13.60 17.77
N GLN A 170 19.58 13.99 16.55
CA GLN A 170 20.85 13.61 15.93
C GLN A 170 22.09 14.14 16.65
N PRO A 171 22.18 15.38 17.09
CA PRO A 171 23.38 15.86 17.80
C PRO A 171 23.57 15.20 19.16
N MET A 172 22.51 14.87 19.89
CA MET A 172 22.62 14.20 21.20
C MET A 172 23.13 12.76 21.15
N GLN A 173 22.98 12.09 20.00
CA GLN A 173 23.50 10.70 19.79
C GLN A 173 24.95 10.68 19.27
N ALA A 174 25.45 11.79 18.73
CA ALA A 174 26.82 11.91 18.26
C ALA A 174 27.83 12.28 19.38
N GLU A 175 27.32 12.71 20.54
CA GLU A 175 28.12 13.06 21.73
C GLU A 175 28.22 11.94 22.77
N GLN A 176 27.64 10.76 22.52
CA GLN A 176 27.76 9.55 23.34
C GLN A 176 28.69 8.50 22.67
#